data_14b087fda751a978e8b66bd36e74209e
#
_entry.id   14b087fda751a978e8b66bd36e74209e
#
_cell.length_a   1.000
_cell.length_b   1.000
_cell.length_c   1.000
_cell.angle_alpha   90.00
_cell.angle_beta   90.00
_cell.angle_gamma   90.00
#
_symmetry.space_group_name_H-M   'P 1'
#
loop_
_entity.id
_entity.type
_entity.pdbx_description
1 polymer ?
#
loop_
_entity_poly.entity_id
_entity_poly.type
_entity_poly.pdbx_seq_one_letter_code
_entity_poly.pdbx_strand_id
1 'polypeptide(L)'
;DRGVRVRLLLDDIYHSGRDEIYQTLDSHPNIQLRLFNPMGNRGAAKTANYALRKAQFNHRMHNKIFLADGLAAVMGGRNIGDEYFGLDESFNFQDLDVLVTGGGAEEAGEAFDLFWNASRSVPIDSLYPDTNRPDSLSAREELIVAADTLRTVLAKSDADALNTRAWLESTRSSLTWAGTRVIVDNP
;
A
#
# COMPACT_ATOMS: atom_id res chain seq x y z
N ASP A 1 -10.35 -14.42 1.52
CA ASP A 1 -11.40 -14.75 2.51
C ASP A 1 -10.94 -15.55 3.72
N ARG A 2 -9.73 -15.28 4.20
CA ARG A 2 -9.21 -15.88 5.45
C ARG A 2 -9.48 -15.01 6.68
N GLY A 3 -10.33 -13.98 6.57
CA GLY A 3 -10.66 -13.06 7.66
C GLY A 3 -9.57 -12.04 7.99
N VAL A 4 -8.54 -11.91 7.17
CA VAL A 4 -7.48 -10.90 7.34
C VAL A 4 -8.07 -9.51 7.08
N ARG A 5 -7.91 -8.60 8.02
CA ARG A 5 -8.25 -7.19 7.84
C ARG A 5 -7.06 -6.41 7.29
N VAL A 6 -7.30 -5.62 6.26
CA VAL A 6 -6.27 -4.84 5.58
C VAL A 6 -6.62 -3.36 5.66
N ARG A 7 -5.67 -2.53 6.06
CA ARG A 7 -5.72 -1.08 5.93
C ARG A 7 -4.68 -0.66 4.89
N LEU A 8 -5.13 -0.01 3.84
CA LEU A 8 -4.28 0.44 2.75
C LEU A 8 -4.30 1.96 2.67
N LEU A 9 -3.15 2.59 2.85
CA LEU A 9 -2.97 4.03 2.73
C LEU A 9 -2.05 4.32 1.55
N LEU A 10 -2.55 5.06 0.58
CA LEU A 10 -1.83 5.40 -0.65
C LEU A 10 -1.71 6.92 -0.81
N ASP A 11 -0.57 7.38 -1.29
CA ASP A 11 -0.43 8.77 -1.74
C ASP A 11 -1.08 8.95 -3.12
N ASP A 12 -1.88 9.99 -3.31
CA ASP A 12 -2.70 10.18 -4.53
C ASP A 12 -1.92 10.74 -5.75
N ILE A 13 -0.61 10.97 -5.64
CA ILE A 13 0.13 11.68 -6.71
C ILE A 13 0.19 10.90 -8.04
N TYR A 14 0.37 9.58 -7.98
CA TYR A 14 0.54 8.72 -9.16
C TYR A 14 -0.70 7.87 -9.49
N HIS A 15 -1.80 8.08 -8.77
CA HIS A 15 -2.95 7.18 -8.82
C HIS A 15 -4.14 7.71 -9.63
N SER A 16 -3.90 8.72 -10.48
CA SER A 16 -4.95 9.24 -11.35
C SER A 16 -5.38 8.22 -12.41
N GLY A 17 -6.68 7.95 -12.46
CA GLY A 17 -7.26 6.98 -13.40
C GLY A 17 -7.34 5.53 -12.87
N ARG A 18 -6.94 5.28 -11.61
CA ARG A 18 -7.06 3.97 -10.95
C ARG A 18 -8.19 3.93 -9.92
N ASP A 19 -9.06 4.90 -9.95
CA ASP A 19 -10.11 5.09 -8.94
C ASP A 19 -11.07 3.89 -8.84
N GLU A 20 -11.40 3.28 -9.96
CA GLU A 20 -12.26 2.10 -10.03
C GLU A 20 -11.63 0.89 -9.30
N ILE A 21 -10.34 0.66 -9.48
CA ILE A 21 -9.60 -0.41 -8.78
C ILE A 21 -9.63 -0.18 -7.26
N TYR A 22 -9.47 1.07 -6.83
CA TYR A 22 -9.48 1.39 -5.39
C TYR A 22 -10.85 1.24 -4.77
N GLN A 23 -11.91 1.66 -5.48
CA GLN A 23 -13.28 1.43 -5.04
C GLN A 23 -13.60 -0.07 -4.98
N THR A 24 -13.13 -0.83 -5.96
CA THR A 24 -13.26 -2.29 -5.99
C THR A 24 -12.57 -2.94 -4.78
N LEU A 25 -11.35 -2.52 -4.45
CA LEU A 25 -10.64 -3.01 -3.25
C LEU A 25 -11.40 -2.65 -1.96
N ASP A 26 -11.86 -1.41 -1.82
CA ASP A 26 -12.55 -0.93 -0.63
C ASP A 26 -13.98 -1.52 -0.48
N SER A 27 -14.56 -2.03 -1.56
CA SER A 27 -15.85 -2.74 -1.51
C SER A 27 -15.77 -4.08 -0.75
N HIS A 28 -14.55 -4.62 -0.56
CA HIS A 28 -14.37 -5.84 0.22
C HIS A 28 -14.50 -5.55 1.72
N PRO A 29 -15.31 -6.33 2.49
CA PRO A 29 -15.65 -6.02 3.89
C PRO A 29 -14.44 -6.00 4.85
N ASN A 30 -13.33 -6.61 4.47
CA ASN A 30 -12.11 -6.66 5.28
C ASN A 30 -11.00 -5.72 4.77
N ILE A 31 -11.27 -4.89 3.77
CA ILE A 31 -10.29 -3.93 3.24
C ILE A 31 -10.80 -2.51 3.49
N GLN A 32 -9.95 -1.65 4.00
CA GLN A 32 -10.20 -0.22 4.13
C GLN A 32 -9.12 0.52 3.38
N LEU A 33 -9.52 1.39 2.46
CA LEU A 33 -8.59 2.18 1.66
C LEU A 33 -8.77 3.67 1.94
N ARG A 34 -7.65 4.34 2.20
CA ARG A 34 -7.58 5.79 2.29
C ARG A 34 -6.55 6.34 1.32
N LEU A 35 -6.85 7.51 0.77
CA LEU A 35 -5.89 8.28 -0.02
C LEU A 35 -5.32 9.41 0.83
N PHE A 36 -4.00 9.51 0.87
CA PHE A 36 -3.32 10.61 1.53
C PHE A 36 -3.25 11.81 0.59
N ASN A 37 -3.69 12.95 1.10
CA ASN A 37 -3.72 14.23 0.40
C ASN A 37 -4.33 14.16 -1.00
N PRO A 38 -5.59 13.66 -1.12
CA PRO A 38 -6.20 13.41 -2.42
C PRO A 38 -6.39 14.70 -3.21
N MET A 39 -6.24 14.62 -4.51
CA MET A 39 -6.48 15.73 -5.40
C MET A 39 -8.00 15.96 -5.53
N GLY A 40 -8.45 17.17 -5.19
CA GLY A 40 -9.87 17.52 -5.03
C GLY A 40 -10.75 17.48 -6.30
N ASN A 41 -10.17 17.29 -7.49
CA ASN A 41 -10.92 17.13 -8.75
C ASN A 41 -10.38 15.92 -9.50
N ARG A 42 -11.19 14.86 -9.56
CA ARG A 42 -10.82 13.59 -10.19
C ARG A 42 -11.23 13.49 -11.66
N GLY A 43 -11.83 14.56 -12.22
CA GLY A 43 -12.24 14.66 -13.62
C GLY A 43 -11.29 15.47 -14.51
N ALA A 44 -11.73 15.78 -15.73
CA ALA A 44 -10.96 16.49 -16.77
C ALA A 44 -10.42 17.89 -16.36
N ALA A 45 -10.91 18.48 -15.26
CA ALA A 45 -10.44 19.76 -14.74
C ALA A 45 -9.22 19.65 -13.80
N LYS A 46 -8.57 18.50 -13.74
CA LYS A 46 -7.44 18.17 -12.84
C LYS A 46 -6.25 19.11 -13.02
N THR A 47 -5.94 19.47 -14.26
CA THR A 47 -4.77 20.33 -14.60
C THR A 47 -4.94 21.78 -14.18
N ALA A 48 -6.14 22.34 -14.18
CA ALA A 48 -6.39 23.72 -13.78
C ALA A 48 -6.22 23.92 -12.26
N ASN A 49 -6.60 22.92 -11.45
CA ASN A 49 -6.45 22.96 -9.99
C ASN A 49 -5.00 22.74 -9.50
N TYR A 50 -4.19 22.04 -10.30
CA TYR A 50 -2.78 21.82 -9.94
C TYR A 50 -2.02 23.15 -9.79
N ALA A 51 -2.25 24.09 -10.70
CA ALA A 51 -1.56 25.40 -10.65
C ALA A 51 -2.00 26.28 -9.46
N LEU A 52 -3.25 26.16 -9.01
CA LEU A 52 -3.83 26.97 -7.94
C LEU A 52 -3.55 26.44 -6.53
N ARG A 53 -3.22 25.16 -6.39
CA ARG A 53 -3.03 24.48 -5.10
C ARG A 53 -1.61 23.95 -4.86
N LYS A 54 -0.61 24.53 -5.53
CA LYS A 54 0.79 24.08 -5.49
C LYS A 54 1.33 23.85 -4.07
N ALA A 55 0.92 24.66 -3.09
CA ALA A 55 1.34 24.51 -1.70
C ALA A 55 0.75 23.28 -1.00
N GLN A 56 -0.46 22.83 -1.37
CA GLN A 56 -1.07 21.63 -0.83
C GLN A 56 -0.44 20.36 -1.42
N PHE A 57 0.11 20.43 -2.63
CA PHE A 57 0.75 19.29 -3.30
C PHE A 57 2.14 18.95 -2.77
N ASN A 58 2.77 19.83 -2.00
CA ASN A 58 4.11 19.58 -1.45
C ASN A 58 4.11 18.62 -0.25
N HIS A 59 2.96 18.38 0.38
CA HIS A 59 2.85 17.41 1.46
C HIS A 59 2.52 16.03 0.86
N ARG A 60 3.55 15.22 0.65
CA ARG A 60 3.41 13.87 0.10
C ARG A 60 3.86 12.85 1.12
N MET A 61 3.14 11.75 1.18
CA MET A 61 3.55 10.58 1.96
C MET A 61 4.55 9.76 1.15
N HIS A 62 5.75 9.61 1.69
CA HIS A 62 6.80 8.82 1.03
C HIS A 62 7.16 7.54 1.79
N ASN A 63 6.47 7.27 2.87
CA ASN A 63 6.67 6.10 3.72
C ASN A 63 6.25 4.82 2.99
N LYS A 64 7.11 3.80 3.01
CA LYS A 64 6.82 2.47 2.50
C LYS A 64 6.91 1.51 3.66
N ILE A 65 5.77 1.15 4.20
CA ILE A 65 5.62 0.28 5.38
C ILE A 65 4.64 -0.82 5.04
N PHE A 66 5.05 -2.06 5.23
CA PHE A 66 4.16 -3.22 5.28
C PHE A 66 4.18 -3.75 6.71
N LEU A 67 3.04 -3.70 7.38
CA LEU A 67 2.89 -4.06 8.79
C LEU A 67 1.98 -5.27 8.93
N ALA A 68 2.42 -6.27 9.69
CA ALA A 68 1.65 -7.48 9.99
C ALA A 68 1.38 -7.56 11.49
N ASP A 69 0.12 -7.41 11.89
CA ASP A 69 -0.43 -7.60 13.25
C ASP A 69 0.30 -6.81 14.35
N GLY A 70 1.03 -5.75 14.02
CA GLY A 70 1.89 -5.00 14.95
C GLY A 70 3.11 -5.80 15.45
N LEU A 71 3.36 -6.97 14.90
CA LEU A 71 4.43 -7.88 15.34
C LEU A 71 5.67 -7.81 14.43
N ALA A 72 5.45 -7.54 13.15
CA ALA A 72 6.51 -7.43 12.16
C ALA A 72 6.22 -6.31 11.17
N ALA A 73 7.24 -5.59 10.77
CA ALA A 73 7.15 -4.58 9.73
C ALA A 73 8.30 -4.71 8.73
N VAL A 74 8.00 -4.52 7.46
CA VAL A 74 9.00 -4.31 6.41
C VAL A 74 8.94 -2.84 6.02
N MET A 75 10.08 -2.18 6.08
CA MET A 75 10.22 -0.75 5.77
C MET A 75 11.41 -0.55 4.84
N GLY A 76 11.26 0.32 3.85
CA GLY A 76 12.35 0.60 2.92
C GLY A 76 12.02 1.66 1.89
N GLY A 77 12.72 1.63 0.78
CA GLY A 77 12.52 2.53 -0.34
C GLY A 77 11.60 1.98 -1.43
N ARG A 78 11.26 0.68 -1.37
CA ARG A 78 10.52 -0.02 -2.42
C ARG A 78 9.07 0.45 -2.51
N ASN A 79 8.71 1.01 -3.67
CA ASN A 79 7.30 1.28 -3.98
C ASN A 79 6.58 -0.02 -4.42
N ILE A 80 5.25 0.00 -4.40
CA ILE A 80 4.43 -1.06 -5.00
C ILE A 80 4.30 -0.72 -6.50
N GLY A 81 5.17 -1.28 -7.30
CA GLY A 81 5.23 -1.09 -8.75
C GLY A 81 6.05 -2.20 -9.39
N ASP A 82 5.69 -2.58 -10.61
CA ASP A 82 6.29 -3.71 -11.33
C ASP A 82 7.83 -3.58 -11.44
N GLU A 83 8.31 -2.36 -11.59
CA GLU A 83 9.72 -2.00 -11.67
C GLU A 83 10.54 -2.24 -10.38
N TYR A 84 9.86 -2.43 -9.25
CA TYR A 84 10.51 -2.77 -7.97
C TYR A 84 10.48 -4.26 -7.65
N PHE A 85 9.66 -5.03 -8.36
CA PHE A 85 9.47 -6.47 -8.11
C PHE A 85 9.99 -7.35 -9.25
N GLY A 86 10.75 -6.80 -10.16
CA GLY A 86 11.32 -7.55 -11.29
C GLY A 86 10.29 -7.99 -12.32
N LEU A 87 9.16 -7.29 -12.40
CA LEU A 87 8.06 -7.57 -13.33
C LEU A 87 8.07 -6.65 -14.55
N ASP A 88 8.85 -5.56 -14.54
CA ASP A 88 9.02 -4.67 -15.69
C ASP A 88 10.10 -5.22 -16.63
N GLU A 89 9.79 -5.25 -17.95
CA GLU A 89 10.69 -5.77 -18.98
C GLU A 89 11.81 -4.78 -19.36
N SER A 90 11.63 -3.50 -19.08
CA SER A 90 12.52 -2.43 -19.53
C SER A 90 13.58 -2.10 -18.51
N PHE A 91 13.21 -2.01 -17.24
CA PHE A 91 14.13 -1.70 -16.14
C PHE A 91 13.59 -2.14 -14.80
N ASN A 92 14.49 -2.43 -13.85
CA ASN A 92 14.13 -2.78 -12.50
C ASN A 92 14.99 -2.00 -11.50
N PHE A 93 14.32 -1.37 -10.54
CA PHE A 93 15.00 -0.68 -9.45
C PHE A 93 15.53 -1.68 -8.42
N GLN A 94 16.72 -1.41 -7.90
CA GLN A 94 17.24 -2.07 -6.72
C GLN A 94 17.00 -1.16 -5.52
N ASP A 95 16.40 -1.72 -4.48
CA ASP A 95 16.11 -0.99 -3.26
C ASP A 95 16.42 -1.86 -2.03
N LEU A 96 16.55 -1.22 -0.88
CA LEU A 96 16.81 -1.90 0.39
C LEU A 96 15.57 -1.82 1.27
N ASP A 97 15.13 -2.99 1.72
CA ASP A 97 14.08 -3.12 2.71
C ASP A 97 14.63 -3.79 3.97
N VAL A 98 14.12 -3.40 5.12
CA VAL A 98 14.49 -3.96 6.42
C VAL A 98 13.27 -4.57 7.08
N LEU A 99 13.40 -5.83 7.49
CA LEU A 99 12.41 -6.49 8.34
C LEU A 99 12.74 -6.20 9.80
N VAL A 100 11.79 -5.65 10.53
CA VAL A 100 11.90 -5.40 11.96
C VAL A 100 10.78 -6.10 12.73
N THR A 101 11.08 -6.49 13.97
CA THR A 101 10.11 -7.08 14.92
C THR A 101 10.24 -6.41 16.28
N GLY A 102 9.32 -6.67 17.20
CA GLY A 102 9.32 -6.08 18.53
C GLY A 102 9.14 -4.57 18.50
N GLY A 103 9.88 -3.81 19.32
CA GLY A 103 9.72 -2.37 19.46
C GLY A 103 9.79 -1.59 18.13
N GLY A 104 10.62 -2.02 17.18
CA GLY A 104 10.68 -1.40 15.86
C GLY A 104 9.40 -1.61 15.04
N ALA A 105 8.72 -2.75 15.19
CA ALA A 105 7.43 -2.98 14.55
C ALA A 105 6.31 -2.19 15.23
N GLU A 106 6.36 -2.03 16.55
CA GLU A 106 5.43 -1.18 17.31
C GLU A 106 5.54 0.29 16.86
N GLU A 107 6.76 0.84 16.80
CA GLU A 107 7.01 2.20 16.31
C GLU A 107 6.56 2.39 14.85
N ALA A 108 6.75 1.38 13.99
CA ALA A 108 6.23 1.40 12.62
C ALA A 108 4.70 1.43 12.58
N GLY A 109 4.04 0.72 13.51
CA GLY A 109 2.60 0.75 13.70
C GLY A 109 2.09 2.12 14.12
N GLU A 110 2.76 2.76 15.08
CA GLU A 110 2.45 4.12 15.52
C GLU A 110 2.62 5.13 14.38
N ALA A 111 3.69 4.99 13.59
CA ALA A 111 3.91 5.81 12.40
C ALA A 111 2.80 5.62 11.35
N PHE A 112 2.38 4.40 11.09
CA PHE A 112 1.26 4.12 10.20
C PHE A 112 -0.03 4.75 10.72
N ASP A 113 -0.34 4.59 12.01
CA ASP A 113 -1.56 5.13 12.62
C ASP A 113 -1.57 6.66 12.65
N LEU A 114 -0.42 7.30 12.82
CA LEU A 114 -0.27 8.75 12.70
C LEU A 114 -0.74 9.25 11.33
N PHE A 115 -0.26 8.63 10.25
CA PHE A 115 -0.65 8.99 8.89
C PHE A 115 -2.09 8.55 8.57
N TRP A 116 -2.50 7.37 9.02
CA TRP A 116 -3.86 6.87 8.81
C TRP A 116 -4.94 7.80 9.40
N ASN A 117 -4.67 8.36 10.59
CA ASN A 117 -5.60 9.23 11.31
C ASN A 117 -5.42 10.71 10.99
N ALA A 118 -4.45 11.07 10.14
CA ALA A 118 -4.23 12.45 9.74
C ALA A 118 -5.45 13.02 8.98
N SER A 119 -5.68 14.32 9.11
CA SER A 119 -6.77 15.01 8.41
C SER A 119 -6.66 14.94 6.87
N ARG A 120 -5.45 14.68 6.36
CA ARG A 120 -5.18 14.49 4.93
C ARG A 120 -5.46 13.08 4.43
N SER A 121 -5.71 12.11 5.31
CA SER A 121 -6.03 10.72 4.97
C SER A 121 -7.53 10.56 4.84
N VAL A 122 -8.02 10.56 3.60
CA VAL A 122 -9.44 10.56 3.27
C VAL A 122 -9.87 9.16 2.82
N PRO A 123 -10.93 8.58 3.43
CA PRO A 123 -11.51 7.34 2.94
C PRO A 123 -11.91 7.46 1.47
N ILE A 124 -11.65 6.43 0.68
CA ILE A 124 -11.92 6.45 -0.77
C ILE A 124 -13.40 6.71 -1.05
N ASP A 125 -14.28 6.14 -0.26
CA ASP A 125 -15.73 6.33 -0.34
C ASP A 125 -16.17 7.79 -0.26
N SER A 126 -15.47 8.59 0.55
CA SER A 126 -15.79 10.02 0.73
C SER A 126 -15.45 10.87 -0.50
N LEU A 127 -14.70 10.32 -1.45
CA LEU A 127 -14.26 11.01 -2.66
C LEU A 127 -15.20 10.78 -3.85
N TYR A 128 -16.13 9.83 -3.72
CA TYR A 128 -17.05 9.45 -4.80
C TYR A 128 -18.49 9.44 -4.29
N PRO A 129 -19.43 10.03 -5.05
CA PRO A 129 -20.84 9.93 -4.73
C PRO A 129 -21.32 8.47 -4.90
N ASP A 130 -22.26 8.05 -4.05
CA ASP A 130 -22.80 6.68 -3.94
C ASP A 130 -23.35 6.06 -5.24
N THR A 131 -23.60 6.88 -6.27
CA THR A 131 -24.24 6.47 -7.52
C THR A 131 -23.35 5.66 -8.48
N ASN A 132 -22.03 5.56 -8.21
CA ASN A 132 -21.06 4.93 -9.11
C ASN A 132 -20.20 3.87 -8.43
N ARG A 133 -20.68 3.25 -7.36
CA ARG A 133 -19.92 2.14 -6.74
C ARG A 133 -19.98 0.91 -7.64
N PRO A 134 -18.84 0.24 -7.86
CA PRO A 134 -18.84 -1.06 -8.52
C PRO A 134 -19.75 -2.03 -7.75
N ASP A 135 -20.47 -2.89 -8.48
CA ASP A 135 -21.22 -3.97 -7.85
C ASP A 135 -20.25 -4.86 -7.05
N SER A 136 -20.50 -5.00 -5.75
CA SER A 136 -19.61 -5.71 -4.84
C SER A 136 -19.35 -7.18 -5.22
N LEU A 137 -20.24 -7.81 -5.96
CA LEU A 137 -20.09 -9.20 -6.42
C LEU A 137 -19.15 -9.26 -7.62
N SER A 138 -19.35 -8.41 -8.63
CA SER A 138 -18.50 -8.34 -9.81
C SER A 138 -17.08 -7.87 -9.43
N ALA A 139 -16.99 -6.87 -8.57
CA ALA A 139 -15.73 -6.39 -8.01
C ALA A 139 -14.95 -7.50 -7.28
N ARG A 140 -15.66 -8.34 -6.54
CA ARG A 140 -15.04 -9.48 -5.84
C ARG A 140 -14.50 -10.54 -6.82
N GLU A 141 -15.24 -10.84 -7.87
CA GLU A 141 -14.81 -11.77 -8.91
C GLU A 141 -13.55 -11.26 -9.64
N GLU A 142 -13.50 -9.99 -9.98
CA GLU A 142 -12.33 -9.34 -10.56
C GLU A 142 -11.10 -9.41 -9.65
N LEU A 143 -11.26 -9.15 -8.35
CA LEU A 143 -10.18 -9.28 -7.37
C LEU A 143 -9.67 -10.71 -7.25
N ILE A 144 -10.54 -11.72 -7.31
CA ILE A 144 -10.15 -13.14 -7.27
C ILE A 144 -9.33 -13.49 -8.51
N VAL A 145 -9.79 -13.09 -9.69
CA VAL A 145 -9.08 -13.32 -10.96
C VAL A 145 -7.72 -12.64 -10.97
N ALA A 146 -7.65 -11.38 -10.52
CA ALA A 146 -6.40 -10.65 -10.41
C ALA A 146 -5.42 -11.32 -9.42
N ALA A 147 -5.92 -11.77 -8.27
CA ALA A 147 -5.11 -12.48 -7.27
C ALA A 147 -4.57 -13.83 -7.79
N ASP A 148 -5.36 -14.58 -8.54
CA ASP A 148 -4.93 -15.86 -9.11
C ASP A 148 -3.94 -15.66 -10.26
N THR A 149 -4.12 -14.60 -11.04
CA THR A 149 -3.15 -14.18 -12.08
C THR A 149 -1.81 -13.85 -11.43
N LEU A 150 -1.83 -13.01 -10.39
CA LEU A 150 -0.61 -12.62 -9.67
C LEU A 150 0.09 -13.81 -9.02
N ARG A 151 -0.65 -14.74 -8.41
CA ARG A 151 -0.09 -16.00 -7.88
C ARG A 151 0.63 -16.80 -8.95
N THR A 152 0.05 -16.88 -10.14
CA THR A 152 0.65 -17.60 -11.27
C THR A 152 1.94 -16.94 -11.75
N VAL A 153 1.97 -15.60 -11.78
CA VAL A 153 3.17 -14.84 -12.15
C VAL A 153 4.27 -15.03 -11.11
N LEU A 154 3.94 -14.87 -9.82
CA LEU A 154 4.89 -15.03 -8.71
C LEU A 154 5.43 -16.47 -8.63
N ALA A 155 4.59 -17.48 -8.85
CA ALA A 155 5.01 -18.88 -8.87
C ALA A 155 5.99 -19.20 -9.99
N LYS A 156 5.98 -18.44 -11.08
CA LYS A 156 6.97 -18.58 -12.18
C LYS A 156 8.28 -17.87 -11.87
N SER A 157 8.23 -16.77 -11.10
CA SER A 157 9.42 -15.96 -10.81
C SER A 157 10.29 -16.57 -9.71
N ASP A 158 9.68 -17.17 -8.69
CA ASP A 158 10.41 -17.81 -7.59
C ASP A 158 9.54 -18.85 -6.86
N ALA A 159 9.70 -20.11 -7.22
CA ALA A 159 8.97 -21.21 -6.58
C ALA A 159 9.30 -21.36 -5.08
N ASP A 160 10.51 -20.96 -4.65
CA ASP A 160 10.96 -21.03 -3.27
C ASP A 160 10.39 -19.87 -2.42
N ALA A 161 10.12 -18.71 -3.01
CA ALA A 161 9.49 -17.57 -2.30
C ALA A 161 8.08 -17.91 -1.80
N LEU A 162 7.40 -18.89 -2.40
CA LEU A 162 6.10 -19.36 -1.95
C LEU A 162 6.17 -20.28 -0.71
N ASN A 163 7.34 -20.78 -0.36
CA ASN A 163 7.54 -21.52 0.89
C ASN A 163 7.78 -20.55 2.07
N THR A 164 6.73 -19.80 2.39
CA THR A 164 6.75 -18.78 3.46
C THR A 164 7.29 -19.34 4.78
N ARG A 165 7.03 -20.60 5.09
CA ARG A 165 7.49 -21.21 6.33
C ARG A 165 9.01 -21.43 6.35
N ALA A 166 9.58 -22.00 5.30
CA ALA A 166 11.01 -22.19 5.18
C ALA A 166 11.75 -20.84 5.14
N TRP A 167 11.17 -19.86 4.46
CA TRP A 167 11.70 -18.50 4.44
C TRP A 167 11.69 -17.87 5.85
N LEU A 168 10.60 -17.98 6.61
CA LEU A 168 10.52 -17.47 7.98
C LEU A 168 11.53 -18.16 8.91
N GLU A 169 11.70 -19.47 8.78
CA GLU A 169 12.67 -20.24 9.57
C GLU A 169 14.11 -19.81 9.24
N SER A 170 14.44 -19.58 7.98
CA SER A 170 15.78 -19.09 7.58
C SER A 170 15.99 -17.64 8.02
N THR A 171 15.01 -16.78 7.87
CA THR A 171 15.06 -15.37 8.28
C THR A 171 15.24 -15.23 9.79
N ARG A 172 14.56 -16.07 10.58
CA ARG A 172 14.71 -16.08 12.03
C ARG A 172 16.16 -16.28 12.49
N SER A 173 16.92 -17.10 11.79
CA SER A 173 18.34 -17.35 12.12
C SER A 173 19.26 -16.19 11.77
N SER A 174 18.83 -15.31 10.87
CA SER A 174 19.59 -14.14 10.43
C SER A 174 19.19 -12.84 11.13
N LEU A 175 18.19 -12.87 12.01
CA LEU A 175 17.80 -11.70 12.80
C LEU A 175 18.91 -11.30 13.76
N THR A 176 19.22 -10.01 13.82
CA THR A 176 20.20 -9.43 14.71
C THR A 176 19.53 -8.51 15.72
N TRP A 177 19.88 -8.61 16.97
CA TRP A 177 19.43 -7.69 18.02
C TRP A 177 20.11 -6.34 17.85
N ALA A 178 19.31 -5.28 17.68
CA ALA A 178 19.80 -3.92 17.57
C ALA A 178 18.80 -2.95 18.22
N GLY A 179 19.31 -1.83 18.73
CA GLY A 179 18.47 -0.68 19.05
C GLY A 179 17.91 -0.08 17.74
N THR A 180 16.61 0.02 17.66
CA THR A 180 15.92 0.59 16.48
C THR A 180 15.14 1.83 16.87
N ARG A 181 14.98 2.74 15.92
CA ARG A 181 14.08 3.90 16.02
C ARG A 181 13.49 4.19 14.67
N VAL A 182 12.18 4.31 14.61
CA VAL A 182 11.47 4.73 13.39
C VAL A 182 11.36 6.24 13.38
N ILE A 183 11.82 6.85 12.31
CA ILE A 183 11.73 8.29 12.08
C ILE A 183 10.79 8.50 10.89
N VAL A 184 9.76 9.30 11.10
CA VAL A 184 8.77 9.63 10.08
C VAL A 184 8.57 11.14 9.99
N ASP A 185 8.13 11.59 8.83
CA ASP A 185 7.69 12.96 8.63
C ASP A 185 6.36 13.20 9.35
N ASN A 186 6.02 14.48 9.51
CA ASN A 186 4.72 14.86 10.07
C ASN A 186 3.67 14.93 8.94
N PRO A 187 2.50 14.23 9.06
CA PRO A 187 1.47 14.18 8.04
C PRO A 187 0.77 15.51 7.74
#